data_e663a5c411f56b0a4edd67e1dd1cfa98
#
_entry.id   e663a5c411f56b0a4edd67e1dd1cfa98
#
_cell.length_a   1.000
_cell.length_b   1.000
_cell.length_c   1.000
_cell.angle_alpha   90.00
_cell.angle_beta   90.00
_cell.angle_gamma   90.00
#
_symmetry.space_group_name_H-M   'P 1'
#
loop_
_entity.id
_entity.type
_entity.pdbx_description
1 polymer ?
#
loop_
_entity_poly.entity_id
_entity_poly.type
_entity_poly.pdbx_seq_one_letter_code
_entity_poly.pdbx_strand_id
1 'polypeptide(L)'
;EYKDLDLMVCGDVANTNIYDPNDKQSIIECQKMYEEQVAWAKEAGVDFIVAETINWTEEMKIALKAIKDEGMIAVANFAIPRGDKTREGHTPEDACKMMEDLGADVVGLNCYRGPEMTMKLLKKVRKKVSCHVAGLPVPYRTTEEEPGFLNITDHGCNCIPGGNAFPVA
;
A
#
# COMPACT_ATOMS: atom_id res chain seq x y z
N GLU A 1 19.83 22.21 -6.25
CA GLU A 1 18.89 23.19 -5.62
C GLU A 1 18.39 22.75 -4.24
N TYR A 2 18.55 21.46 -3.85
CA TYR A 2 17.99 20.91 -2.60
C TYR A 2 19.05 20.40 -1.63
N LYS A 3 20.32 20.69 -1.85
CA LYS A 3 21.46 20.16 -1.07
C LYS A 3 21.49 20.60 0.41
N ASP A 4 20.74 21.63 0.74
CA ASP A 4 20.66 22.19 2.10
C ASP A 4 19.35 21.80 2.83
N LEU A 5 18.52 20.91 2.23
CA LEU A 5 17.30 20.40 2.84
C LEU A 5 17.58 19.00 3.39
N ASP A 6 17.12 18.75 4.60
CA ASP A 6 17.12 17.43 5.23
C ASP A 6 15.96 16.60 4.62
N LEU A 7 16.21 16.07 3.42
CA LEU A 7 15.23 15.30 2.64
C LEU A 7 15.57 13.81 2.70
N MET A 8 14.55 13.01 2.91
CA MET A 8 14.64 11.56 2.77
C MET A 8 14.23 11.13 1.36
N VAL A 9 14.96 10.19 0.80
CA VAL A 9 14.68 9.57 -0.51
C VAL A 9 13.99 8.22 -0.28
N CYS A 10 12.84 8.04 -0.88
CA CYS A 10 12.07 6.81 -0.81
C CYS A 10 12.30 5.93 -2.04
N GLY A 11 12.59 4.65 -1.82
CA GLY A 11 12.40 3.60 -2.82
C GLY A 11 10.95 3.12 -2.81
N ASP A 12 10.44 2.67 -3.96
CA ASP A 12 9.09 2.17 -4.08
C ASP A 12 9.05 0.79 -4.73
N VAL A 13 8.23 -0.11 -4.19
CA VAL A 13 7.88 -1.39 -4.79
C VAL A 13 6.38 -1.59 -4.70
N ALA A 14 5.78 -2.10 -5.77
CA ALA A 14 4.33 -2.31 -5.86
C ALA A 14 3.99 -3.77 -6.18
N ASN A 15 2.70 -4.10 -6.27
CA ASN A 15 2.27 -5.45 -6.63
C ASN A 15 2.87 -5.91 -7.96
N THR A 16 3.34 -7.15 -8.01
CA THR A 16 4.02 -7.72 -9.18
C THR A 16 3.09 -8.05 -10.33
N ASN A 17 1.79 -8.16 -10.09
CA ASN A 17 0.76 -8.65 -11.03
C ASN A 17 0.92 -10.11 -11.48
N ILE A 18 1.95 -10.81 -11.02
CA ILE A 18 2.16 -12.24 -11.33
C ILE A 18 1.87 -13.15 -10.13
N TYR A 19 1.70 -12.58 -8.93
CA TYR A 19 1.48 -13.37 -7.72
C TYR A 19 0.20 -14.21 -7.81
N ASP A 20 0.36 -15.54 -7.72
CA ASP A 20 -0.73 -16.51 -7.59
C ASP A 20 -0.44 -17.43 -6.39
N PRO A 21 -1.28 -17.44 -5.34
CA PRO A 21 -1.06 -18.28 -4.15
C PRO A 21 -1.09 -19.79 -4.44
N ASN A 22 -1.62 -20.21 -5.59
CA ASN A 22 -1.70 -21.61 -6.01
C ASN A 22 -0.55 -22.03 -6.94
N ASP A 23 0.27 -21.09 -7.40
CA ASP A 23 1.42 -21.37 -8.28
C ASP A 23 2.74 -21.07 -7.57
N LYS A 24 3.45 -22.13 -7.21
CA LYS A 24 4.76 -22.03 -6.55
C LYS A 24 5.80 -21.30 -7.40
N GLN A 25 5.72 -21.42 -8.72
CA GLN A 25 6.67 -20.77 -9.60
C GLN A 25 6.44 -19.26 -9.61
N SER A 26 5.18 -18.81 -9.65
CA SER A 26 4.84 -17.41 -9.56
C SER A 26 5.31 -16.77 -8.23
N ILE A 27 5.21 -17.51 -7.12
CA ILE A 27 5.70 -17.06 -5.81
C ILE A 27 7.22 -16.84 -5.83
N ILE A 28 7.97 -17.79 -6.42
CA ILE A 28 9.43 -17.69 -6.54
C ILE A 28 9.83 -16.52 -7.45
N GLU A 29 9.12 -16.31 -8.55
CA GLU A 29 9.38 -15.20 -9.45
C GLU A 29 9.04 -13.85 -8.79
N CYS A 30 7.92 -13.77 -8.10
CA CYS A 30 7.52 -12.62 -7.30
C CYS A 30 8.60 -12.25 -6.27
N GLN A 31 9.13 -13.23 -5.53
CA GLN A 31 10.22 -13.02 -4.57
C GLN A 31 11.47 -12.43 -5.26
N LYS A 32 11.92 -13.02 -6.36
CA LYS A 32 13.07 -12.51 -7.12
C LYS A 32 12.89 -11.08 -7.60
N MET A 33 11.68 -10.74 -8.09
CA MET A 33 11.38 -9.38 -8.53
C MET A 33 11.50 -8.36 -7.39
N TYR A 34 11.02 -8.68 -6.19
CA TYR A 34 11.18 -7.80 -5.04
C TYR A 34 12.63 -7.71 -4.57
N GLU A 35 13.35 -8.84 -4.47
CA GLU A 35 14.77 -8.87 -4.10
C GLU A 35 15.60 -8.00 -5.04
N GLU A 36 15.37 -8.08 -6.35
CA GLU A 36 16.07 -7.29 -7.37
C GLU A 36 15.77 -5.79 -7.22
N GLN A 37 14.51 -5.39 -7.11
CA GLN A 37 14.12 -3.98 -6.98
C GLN A 37 14.62 -3.37 -5.67
N VAL A 38 14.57 -4.11 -4.57
CA VAL A 38 15.08 -3.68 -3.26
C VAL A 38 16.60 -3.51 -3.31
N ALA A 39 17.33 -4.43 -3.98
CA ALA A 39 18.78 -4.31 -4.16
C ALA A 39 19.14 -3.04 -4.95
N TRP A 40 18.42 -2.73 -6.03
CA TRP A 40 18.62 -1.49 -6.79
C TRP A 40 18.34 -0.24 -5.96
N ALA A 41 17.27 -0.23 -5.17
CA ALA A 41 16.94 0.88 -4.29
C ALA A 41 18.04 1.12 -3.25
N LYS A 42 18.54 0.03 -2.63
CA LYS A 42 19.64 0.09 -1.68
C LYS A 42 20.94 0.60 -2.32
N GLU A 43 21.30 0.12 -3.50
CA GLU A 43 22.46 0.58 -4.27
C GLU A 43 22.34 2.08 -4.62
N ALA A 44 21.13 2.54 -4.94
CA ALA A 44 20.84 3.94 -5.19
C ALA A 44 20.92 4.83 -3.93
N GLY A 45 21.01 4.23 -2.74
CA GLY A 45 21.18 4.96 -1.47
C GLY A 45 19.89 5.59 -0.96
N VAL A 46 18.73 4.94 -1.16
CA VAL A 46 17.46 5.42 -0.59
C VAL A 46 17.45 5.23 0.93
N ASP A 47 16.73 6.09 1.65
CA ASP A 47 16.65 6.07 3.10
C ASP A 47 15.68 5.02 3.63
N PHE A 48 14.61 4.74 2.88
CA PHE A 48 13.58 3.75 3.22
C PHE A 48 12.87 3.25 1.96
N ILE A 49 12.11 2.16 2.09
CA ILE A 49 11.34 1.58 0.99
C ILE A 49 9.86 1.49 1.38
N VAL A 50 9.00 1.93 0.47
CA VAL A 50 7.55 1.73 0.55
C VAL A 50 7.17 0.55 -0.32
N ALA A 51 6.54 -0.46 0.27
CA ALA A 51 5.79 -1.48 -0.45
C ALA A 51 4.33 -1.03 -0.46
N GLU A 52 3.79 -0.69 -1.65
CA GLU A 52 2.46 -0.12 -1.75
C GLU A 52 1.60 -0.74 -2.85
N THR A 53 0.30 -0.45 -2.80
CA THR A 53 -0.68 -0.91 -3.79
C THR A 53 -0.78 -2.45 -3.89
N ILE A 54 -0.31 -3.15 -2.88
CA ILE A 54 -0.40 -4.61 -2.76
C ILE A 54 -1.70 -4.96 -2.06
N ASN A 55 -2.46 -5.91 -2.59
CA ASN A 55 -3.76 -6.32 -2.07
C ASN A 55 -3.82 -7.79 -1.61
N TRP A 56 -2.74 -8.53 -1.77
CA TRP A 56 -2.52 -9.84 -1.19
C TRP A 56 -1.63 -9.73 0.06
N THR A 57 -2.03 -10.33 1.16
CA THR A 57 -1.26 -10.30 2.41
C THR A 57 0.04 -11.10 2.27
N GLU A 58 -0.02 -12.25 1.61
CA GLU A 58 1.17 -13.08 1.40
C GLU A 58 2.17 -12.44 0.42
N GLU A 59 1.70 -11.76 -0.63
CA GLU A 59 2.59 -10.98 -1.51
C GLU A 59 3.27 -9.83 -0.74
N MET A 60 2.53 -9.12 0.13
CA MET A 60 3.11 -8.11 1.00
C MET A 60 4.19 -8.67 1.94
N LYS A 61 4.01 -9.89 2.47
CA LYS A 61 5.04 -10.55 3.28
C LYS A 61 6.33 -10.79 2.49
N ILE A 62 6.21 -11.18 1.22
CA ILE A 62 7.36 -11.38 0.34
C ILE A 62 8.10 -10.06 0.12
N ALA A 63 7.39 -8.99 -0.21
CA ALA A 63 7.97 -7.66 -0.37
C ALA A 63 8.64 -7.17 0.92
N LEU A 64 7.93 -7.27 2.06
CA LEU A 64 8.45 -6.86 3.36
C LEU A 64 9.71 -7.64 3.73
N LYS A 65 9.71 -8.96 3.51
CA LYS A 65 10.89 -9.80 3.77
C LYS A 65 12.09 -9.35 2.95
N ALA A 66 11.94 -9.09 1.67
CA ALA A 66 13.01 -8.59 0.81
C ALA A 66 13.60 -7.28 1.36
N ILE A 67 12.74 -6.34 1.78
CA ILE A 67 13.18 -5.05 2.35
C ILE A 67 13.93 -5.25 3.67
N LYS A 68 13.40 -6.09 4.56
CA LYS A 68 13.99 -6.32 5.90
C LYS A 68 15.29 -7.15 5.82
N ASP A 69 15.41 -8.09 4.89
CA ASP A 69 16.64 -8.86 4.68
C ASP A 69 17.80 -7.94 4.26
N GLU A 70 17.52 -6.84 3.56
CA GLU A 70 18.51 -5.80 3.22
C GLU A 70 18.76 -4.76 4.35
N GLY A 71 18.10 -4.93 5.49
CA GLY A 71 18.25 -4.05 6.65
C GLY A 71 17.62 -2.67 6.49
N MET A 72 16.72 -2.49 5.52
CA MET A 72 16.09 -1.22 5.22
C MET A 72 14.87 -0.95 6.13
N ILE A 73 14.54 0.33 6.29
CA ILE A 73 13.28 0.76 6.90
C ILE A 73 12.15 0.42 5.91
N ALA A 74 11.10 -0.23 6.40
CA ALA A 74 10.00 -0.74 5.58
C ALA A 74 8.67 -0.06 5.93
N VAL A 75 8.02 0.49 4.92
CA VAL A 75 6.64 0.98 4.97
C VAL A 75 5.76 0.00 4.18
N ALA A 76 4.76 -0.61 4.82
CA ALA A 76 3.86 -1.59 4.20
C ALA A 76 2.44 -1.00 4.08
N ASN A 77 2.07 -0.55 2.89
CA ASN A 77 0.78 0.06 2.59
C ASN A 77 -0.09 -0.84 1.70
N PHE A 78 -1.20 -1.29 2.25
CA PHE A 78 -2.16 -2.10 1.50
C PHE A 78 -3.12 -1.26 0.66
N ALA A 79 -3.35 -1.68 -0.57
CA ALA A 79 -4.50 -1.23 -1.35
C ALA A 79 -5.66 -2.21 -1.11
N ILE A 80 -6.60 -1.83 -0.26
CA ILE A 80 -7.73 -2.69 0.10
C ILE A 80 -8.88 -2.48 -0.90
N PRO A 81 -9.22 -3.49 -1.70
CA PRO A 81 -10.32 -3.41 -2.66
C PRO A 81 -11.70 -3.40 -1.98
N ARG A 82 -12.76 -3.66 -2.75
CA ARG A 82 -14.12 -3.75 -2.25
C ARG A 82 -14.25 -4.77 -1.11
N GLY A 83 -15.11 -4.48 -0.14
CA GLY A 83 -15.43 -5.38 0.97
C GLY A 83 -14.47 -5.25 2.16
N ASP A 84 -13.65 -4.18 2.20
CA ASP A 84 -12.77 -3.86 3.32
C ASP A 84 -11.87 -5.02 3.79
N LYS A 85 -11.40 -5.84 2.84
CA LYS A 85 -10.52 -6.98 3.12
C LYS A 85 -9.46 -7.16 2.04
N THR A 86 -8.32 -7.74 2.41
CA THR A 86 -7.34 -8.25 1.45
C THR A 86 -7.95 -9.37 0.61
N ARG A 87 -7.26 -9.79 -0.44
CA ARG A 87 -7.74 -10.89 -1.28
C ARG A 87 -7.85 -12.22 -0.55
N GLU A 88 -7.07 -12.43 0.51
CA GLU A 88 -7.18 -13.59 1.42
C GLU A 88 -8.27 -13.43 2.49
N GLY A 89 -8.91 -12.28 2.57
CA GLY A 89 -10.01 -12.03 3.50
C GLY A 89 -9.60 -11.44 4.85
N HIS A 90 -8.37 -11.00 5.02
CA HIS A 90 -7.94 -10.29 6.24
C HIS A 90 -8.50 -8.87 6.27
N THR A 91 -8.91 -8.41 7.45
CA THR A 91 -9.26 -7.01 7.65
C THR A 91 -8.01 -6.10 7.54
N PRO A 92 -8.14 -4.80 7.23
CA PRO A 92 -7.00 -3.89 7.19
C PRO A 92 -6.17 -3.90 8.48
N GLU A 93 -6.85 -3.91 9.62
CA GLU A 93 -6.20 -3.93 10.93
C GLU A 93 -5.47 -5.25 11.21
N ASP A 94 -5.99 -6.38 10.74
CA ASP A 94 -5.31 -7.67 10.87
C ASP A 94 -4.11 -7.77 9.93
N ALA A 95 -4.29 -7.38 8.66
CA ALA A 95 -3.21 -7.37 7.69
C ALA A 95 -2.05 -6.45 8.12
N CYS A 96 -2.35 -5.23 8.59
CA CYS A 96 -1.35 -4.31 9.11
C CYS A 96 -0.65 -4.87 10.36
N LYS A 97 -1.40 -5.53 11.27
CA LYS A 97 -0.80 -6.17 12.45
C LYS A 97 0.15 -7.30 12.07
N MET A 98 -0.21 -8.11 11.08
CA MET A 98 0.69 -9.16 10.56
C MET A 98 1.99 -8.58 10.01
N MET A 99 1.95 -7.43 9.33
CA MET A 99 3.17 -6.75 8.84
C MET A 99 4.01 -6.17 9.99
N GLU A 100 3.37 -5.57 11.00
CA GLU A 100 4.07 -5.12 12.21
C GLU A 100 4.80 -6.28 12.89
N ASP A 101 4.13 -7.43 13.05
CA ASP A 101 4.71 -8.62 13.69
C ASP A 101 5.89 -9.21 12.89
N LEU A 102 5.96 -8.93 11.59
CA LEU A 102 7.06 -9.29 10.70
C LEU A 102 8.13 -8.20 10.60
N GLY A 103 8.01 -7.10 11.36
CA GLY A 103 9.04 -6.08 11.48
C GLY A 103 8.87 -4.88 10.54
N ALA A 104 7.68 -4.63 9.99
CA ALA A 104 7.40 -3.37 9.31
C ALA A 104 7.51 -2.20 10.31
N ASP A 105 8.21 -1.15 9.92
CA ASP A 105 8.42 0.05 10.74
C ASP A 105 7.19 0.97 10.67
N VAL A 106 6.52 0.96 9.53
CA VAL A 106 5.27 1.70 9.28
C VAL A 106 4.31 0.78 8.53
N VAL A 107 3.02 0.80 8.93
CA VAL A 107 1.97 0.08 8.23
C VAL A 107 0.84 1.01 7.85
N GLY A 108 0.09 0.69 6.80
CA GLY A 108 -1.00 1.58 6.42
C GLY A 108 -1.78 1.17 5.19
N LEU A 109 -2.44 2.16 4.61
CA LEU A 109 -3.32 2.00 3.46
C LEU A 109 -3.03 3.06 2.41
N ASN A 110 -3.05 2.66 1.15
CA ASN A 110 -2.93 3.60 0.03
C ASN A 110 -3.96 3.29 -1.05
N CYS A 111 -4.10 4.23 -1.98
CA CYS A 111 -4.92 4.06 -3.17
C CYS A 111 -6.41 3.74 -2.86
N TYR A 112 -7.18 3.35 -3.84
CA TYR A 112 -8.56 2.87 -3.84
C TYR A 112 -9.59 3.83 -3.25
N ARG A 113 -9.35 4.41 -2.05
CA ARG A 113 -10.31 5.20 -1.29
C ARG A 113 -9.89 6.66 -1.15
N GLY A 114 -10.87 7.54 -1.14
CA GLY A 114 -10.66 8.94 -0.78
C GLY A 114 -10.35 9.12 0.71
N PRO A 115 -9.96 10.34 1.12
CA PRO A 115 -9.46 10.61 2.46
C PRO A 115 -10.40 10.18 3.58
N GLU A 116 -11.68 10.48 3.48
CA GLU A 116 -12.66 10.15 4.53
C GLU A 116 -12.77 8.64 4.76
N MET A 117 -12.91 7.87 3.68
CA MET A 117 -13.06 6.42 3.77
C MET A 117 -11.77 5.73 4.21
N THR A 118 -10.61 6.22 3.75
CA THR A 118 -9.30 5.75 4.22
C THR A 118 -9.13 5.99 5.72
N MET A 119 -9.49 7.19 6.21
CA MET A 119 -9.35 7.52 7.63
C MET A 119 -10.25 6.67 8.54
N LYS A 120 -11.42 6.23 8.08
CA LYS A 120 -12.28 5.30 8.84
C LYS A 120 -11.55 3.98 9.11
N LEU A 121 -10.85 3.45 8.10
CA LEU A 121 -10.07 2.20 8.21
C LEU A 121 -8.78 2.41 9.02
N LEU A 122 -8.03 3.49 8.77
CA LEU A 122 -6.79 3.79 9.51
C LEU A 122 -7.01 3.96 11.01
N LYS A 123 -8.17 4.48 11.44
CA LYS A 123 -8.54 4.53 12.87
C LYS A 123 -8.67 3.13 13.48
N LYS A 124 -9.10 2.12 12.72
CA LYS A 124 -9.15 0.72 13.18
C LYS A 124 -7.72 0.14 13.25
N VAL A 125 -6.92 0.36 12.20
CA VAL A 125 -5.51 -0.03 12.16
C VAL A 125 -4.76 0.55 13.37
N ARG A 126 -4.86 1.87 13.62
CA ARG A 126 -4.16 2.56 14.73
C ARG A 126 -4.48 1.96 16.10
N LYS A 127 -5.69 1.42 16.30
CA LYS A 127 -6.08 0.77 17.56
C LYS A 127 -5.43 -0.61 17.76
N LYS A 128 -4.97 -1.25 16.68
CA LYS A 128 -4.46 -2.62 16.70
C LYS A 128 -2.94 -2.70 16.64
N VAL A 129 -2.28 -1.70 16.09
CA VAL A 129 -0.82 -1.68 15.93
C VAL A 129 -0.17 -0.66 16.85
N SER A 130 1.10 -0.87 17.19
CA SER A 130 1.94 0.04 17.98
C SER A 130 2.93 0.84 17.11
N CYS A 131 3.34 0.29 15.97
CA CYS A 131 4.21 0.97 15.01
C CYS A 131 3.55 2.21 14.38
N HIS A 132 4.27 2.93 13.54
CA HIS A 132 3.74 4.09 12.84
C HIS A 132 2.66 3.68 11.82
N VAL A 133 1.70 4.59 11.56
CA VAL A 133 0.60 4.36 10.62
C VAL A 133 0.62 5.43 9.54
N ALA A 134 0.62 4.99 8.28
CA ALA A 134 0.59 5.85 7.11
C ALA A 134 -0.73 5.73 6.34
N GLY A 135 -1.08 6.78 5.60
CA GLY A 135 -2.23 6.79 4.70
C GLY A 135 -1.98 7.67 3.49
N LEU A 136 -2.13 7.09 2.31
CA LEU A 136 -2.00 7.78 1.02
C LEU A 136 -3.29 7.57 0.20
N PRO A 137 -4.37 8.30 0.55
CA PRO A 137 -5.64 8.20 -0.15
C PRO A 137 -5.55 8.78 -1.57
N VAL A 138 -6.44 8.32 -2.46
CA VAL A 138 -6.63 8.98 -3.75
C VAL A 138 -7.38 10.30 -3.58
N PRO A 139 -7.15 11.31 -4.44
CA PRO A 139 -7.82 12.62 -4.36
C PRO A 139 -9.25 12.58 -4.91
N TYR A 140 -10.00 11.53 -4.56
CA TYR A 140 -11.39 11.34 -4.97
C TYR A 140 -12.32 11.28 -3.77
N ARG A 141 -13.56 11.75 -3.94
CA ARG A 141 -14.60 11.59 -2.94
C ARG A 141 -15.25 10.22 -3.10
N THR A 142 -14.87 9.28 -2.26
CA THR A 142 -15.50 7.95 -2.17
C THR A 142 -16.48 7.89 -1.01
N THR A 143 -17.48 7.03 -1.10
CA THR A 143 -18.54 6.84 -0.10
C THR A 143 -18.59 5.40 0.39
N GLU A 144 -19.52 5.09 1.30
CA GLU A 144 -19.73 3.71 1.74
C GLU A 144 -20.35 2.85 0.63
N GLU A 145 -21.17 3.45 -0.23
CA GLU A 145 -21.79 2.80 -1.39
C GLU A 145 -20.77 2.62 -2.52
N GLU A 146 -19.91 3.60 -2.72
CA GLU A 146 -18.86 3.62 -3.74
C GLU A 146 -17.48 3.82 -3.09
N PRO A 147 -16.97 2.81 -2.38
CA PRO A 147 -15.77 2.96 -1.56
C PRO A 147 -14.47 3.05 -2.38
N GLY A 148 -14.48 2.64 -3.65
CA GLY A 148 -13.33 2.65 -4.54
C GLY A 148 -13.51 3.63 -5.71
N PHE A 149 -12.48 4.45 -5.98
CA PHE A 149 -12.53 5.47 -7.02
C PHE A 149 -12.81 4.92 -8.43
N LEU A 150 -12.45 3.66 -8.71
CA LEU A 150 -12.68 3.00 -10.01
C LEU A 150 -14.17 2.78 -10.31
N ASN A 151 -15.04 2.91 -9.32
CA ASN A 151 -16.47 2.64 -9.45
C ASN A 151 -17.33 3.90 -9.35
N ILE A 152 -16.71 5.06 -9.13
CA ILE A 152 -17.42 6.32 -9.05
C ILE A 152 -17.99 6.62 -10.44
N THR A 153 -19.32 6.76 -10.50
CA THR A 153 -20.02 7.12 -11.73
C THR A 153 -20.03 8.62 -11.90
N ASP A 154 -19.42 9.13 -12.98
CA ASP A 154 -19.55 10.53 -13.36
C ASP A 154 -20.72 10.72 -14.32
N HIS A 155 -21.69 11.50 -13.91
CA HIS A 155 -22.82 11.88 -14.75
C HIS A 155 -22.56 13.14 -15.62
N GLY A 156 -21.37 13.76 -15.48
CA GLY A 156 -21.06 15.03 -16.16
C GLY A 156 -19.76 15.09 -16.96
N CYS A 157 -18.87 14.10 -16.82
CA CYS A 157 -17.61 14.07 -17.56
C CYS A 157 -17.21 12.61 -17.91
N ASN A 158 -17.08 12.33 -19.19
CA ASN A 158 -16.62 11.02 -19.68
C ASN A 158 -15.10 10.78 -19.51
N CYS A 159 -14.38 11.73 -18.94
CA CYS A 159 -12.91 11.66 -18.84
C CYS A 159 -12.38 11.36 -17.45
N ILE A 160 -13.19 11.55 -16.40
CA ILE A 160 -12.88 11.19 -15.03
C ILE A 160 -14.14 10.59 -14.41
N PRO A 161 -14.11 9.35 -13.93
CA PRO A 161 -15.25 8.77 -13.23
C PRO A 161 -15.66 9.66 -12.03
N GLY A 162 -16.90 10.15 -12.03
CA GLY A 162 -17.48 10.94 -10.96
C GLY A 162 -17.15 12.45 -10.98
N GLY A 163 -17.93 13.29 -11.70
CA GLY A 163 -17.70 14.74 -11.82
C GLY A 163 -17.57 15.52 -10.51
N ASN A 164 -17.95 14.92 -9.39
CA ASN A 164 -17.72 15.40 -8.01
C ASN A 164 -16.75 14.50 -7.23
N ALA A 165 -15.94 13.69 -7.90
CA ALA A 165 -15.02 12.74 -7.27
C ALA A 165 -13.88 13.46 -6.54
N PHE A 166 -13.48 14.65 -7.01
CA PHE A 166 -12.47 15.43 -6.31
C PHE A 166 -13.07 16.14 -5.09
N PRO A 167 -12.33 16.18 -3.97
CA PRO A 167 -12.73 16.99 -2.83
C PRO A 167 -12.89 18.43 -3.27
N VAL A 168 -14.05 19.03 -2.99
CA VAL A 168 -14.18 20.49 -3.08
C VAL A 168 -13.38 21.06 -1.92
N ALA A 169 -12.44 21.96 -2.24
CA ALA A 169 -11.66 22.70 -1.25
C ALA A 169 -12.58 23.51 -0.32
#